data_fc0a91bd3c933fe9974e4e496e39ec19
#
_entry.id   fc0a91bd3c933fe9974e4e496e39ec19
#
_cell.length_a   1.000
_cell.length_b   1.000
_cell.length_c   1.000
_cell.angle_alpha   90.00
_cell.angle_beta   90.00
_cell.angle_gamma   90.00
#
_symmetry.space_group_name_H-M   'P 1'
#
loop_
_entity.id
_entity.type
_entity.pdbx_description
1 polymer ?
#
loop_
_entity_poly.entity_id
_entity_poly.type
_entity_poly.pdbx_seq_one_letter_code
_entity_poly.pdbx_strand_id
1 'polypeptide(L)'
;MATFGTLSDRLTETFRNLRTKGKLTAADVDGTVREIRRALLDADVALAVVKEFTAKVRERALGDEVSKALNPAQQVVQIVNEELVQILGGEQRRLQFAKTAPTVIMLAGLQGSGKTTFAGKLAKQLESEGHT
;
A
#
# COMPACT_ATOMS: atom_id res chain seq x y z
N MET A 1 15.97 -7.93 1.82
CA MET A 1 15.50 -6.99 2.86
C MET A 1 15.56 -5.51 2.43
N ALA A 2 16.20 -5.18 1.30
CA ALA A 2 16.38 -3.78 0.88
C ALA A 2 15.21 -3.18 0.08
N THR A 3 14.27 -3.97 -0.43
CA THR A 3 13.28 -3.52 -1.42
C THR A 3 12.18 -2.64 -0.82
N PHE A 4 11.69 -2.97 0.37
CA PHE A 4 10.63 -2.16 1.01
C PHE A 4 11.18 -0.87 1.62
N GLY A 5 12.39 -0.87 2.17
CA GLY A 5 13.04 0.34 2.66
C GLY A 5 13.25 1.37 1.55
N THR A 6 13.73 0.94 0.39
CA THR A 6 13.94 1.83 -0.77
C THR A 6 12.64 2.37 -1.36
N LEU A 7 11.55 1.59 -1.42
CA LEU A 7 10.25 2.07 -1.88
C LEU A 7 9.68 3.11 -0.91
N SER A 8 9.68 2.82 0.39
CA SER A 8 9.21 3.75 1.42
C SER A 8 9.99 5.06 1.41
N ASP A 9 11.32 4.97 1.29
CA ASP A 9 12.19 6.15 1.25
C ASP A 9 11.90 7.03 0.03
N ARG A 10 11.76 6.42 -1.15
CA ARG A 10 11.42 7.13 -2.39
C ARG A 10 10.05 7.79 -2.34
N LEU A 11 9.04 7.09 -1.84
CA LEU A 11 7.71 7.67 -1.68
C LEU A 11 7.74 8.84 -0.68
N THR A 12 8.47 8.68 0.43
CA THR A 12 8.64 9.73 1.43
C THR A 12 9.31 10.97 0.84
N GLU A 13 10.36 10.79 0.04
CA GLU A 13 11.05 11.89 -0.65
C GLU A 13 10.14 12.58 -1.68
N THR A 14 9.42 11.81 -2.49
CA THR A 14 8.44 12.33 -3.44
C THR A 14 7.40 13.19 -2.75
N PHE A 15 6.86 12.73 -1.63
CA PHE A 15 5.86 13.48 -0.85
C PHE A 15 6.45 14.69 -0.14
N ARG A 16 7.71 14.63 0.30
CA ARG A 16 8.41 15.79 0.86
C ARG A 16 8.52 16.91 -0.18
N ASN A 17 8.94 16.57 -1.39
CA ASN A 17 9.05 17.51 -2.50
C ASN A 17 7.70 18.13 -2.86
N LEU A 18 6.63 17.34 -2.81
CA LEU A 18 5.27 17.82 -3.06
C LEU A 18 4.81 18.82 -1.99
N ARG A 19 5.14 18.58 -0.72
CA ARG A 19 4.76 19.45 0.42
C ARG A 19 5.40 20.82 0.41
N THR A 20 6.52 20.99 -0.28
CA THR A 20 7.16 22.32 -0.44
C THR A 20 6.40 23.24 -1.37
N LYS A 21 5.41 22.71 -2.12
CA LYS A 21 4.59 23.46 -3.07
C LYS A 21 3.27 23.87 -2.43
N GLY A 22 2.99 25.16 -2.45
CA GLY A 22 1.75 25.70 -1.85
C GLY A 22 0.50 25.35 -2.66
N LYS A 23 0.55 25.54 -3.98
CA LYS A 23 -0.48 25.13 -4.94
C LYS A 23 0.08 24.05 -5.85
N LEU A 24 -0.73 23.05 -6.14
CA LEU A 24 -0.36 21.99 -7.07
C LEU A 24 -0.90 22.29 -8.46
N THR A 25 -0.02 22.26 -9.44
CA THR A 25 -0.39 22.30 -10.86
C THR A 25 -0.55 20.90 -11.41
N ALA A 26 -1.22 20.76 -12.56
CA ALA A 26 -1.31 19.46 -13.25
C ALA A 26 0.08 18.88 -13.56
N ALA A 27 1.07 19.74 -13.89
CA ALA A 27 2.45 19.31 -14.12
C ALA A 27 3.12 18.77 -12.85
N ASP A 28 2.80 19.33 -11.68
CA ASP A 28 3.30 18.83 -10.38
C ASP A 28 2.73 17.46 -10.07
N VAL A 29 1.43 17.27 -10.29
CA VAL A 29 0.75 15.97 -10.12
C VAL A 29 1.34 14.94 -11.07
N ASP A 30 1.49 15.27 -12.35
CA ASP A 30 2.07 14.36 -13.36
C ASP A 30 3.54 14.00 -13.03
N GLY A 31 4.31 14.95 -12.50
CA GLY A 31 5.66 14.69 -12.00
C GLY A 31 5.67 13.71 -10.84
N THR A 32 4.83 13.94 -9.84
CA THR A 32 4.68 13.08 -8.67
C THR A 32 4.25 11.66 -9.07
N VAL A 33 3.25 11.53 -9.93
CA VAL A 33 2.76 10.23 -10.44
C VAL A 33 3.86 9.46 -11.19
N ARG A 34 4.69 10.16 -11.98
CA ARG A 34 5.85 9.52 -12.65
C ARG A 34 6.88 8.98 -11.67
N GLU A 35 7.20 9.72 -10.60
CA GLU A 35 8.14 9.25 -9.57
C GLU A 35 7.58 8.05 -8.80
N ILE A 36 6.29 8.09 -8.42
CA ILE A 36 5.60 6.96 -7.78
C ILE A 36 5.62 5.73 -8.71
N ARG A 37 5.29 5.92 -9.99
CA ARG A 37 5.34 4.83 -10.98
C ARG A 37 6.71 4.18 -11.05
N ARG A 38 7.78 4.99 -11.11
CA ARG A 38 9.16 4.50 -11.16
C ARG A 38 9.49 3.71 -9.90
N ALA A 39 9.15 4.26 -8.71
CA ALA A 39 9.41 3.60 -7.44
C ALA A 39 8.71 2.23 -7.33
N LEU A 40 7.46 2.12 -7.79
CA LEU A 40 6.70 0.87 -7.80
C LEU A 40 7.29 -0.17 -8.77
N LEU A 41 7.69 0.24 -9.96
CA LEU A 41 8.34 -0.64 -10.94
C LEU A 41 9.70 -1.14 -10.43
N ASP A 42 10.50 -0.27 -9.81
CA ASP A 42 11.78 -0.64 -9.21
C ASP A 42 11.62 -1.58 -8.00
N ALA A 43 10.42 -1.61 -7.40
CA ALA A 43 10.03 -2.55 -6.35
C ALA A 43 9.35 -3.83 -6.89
N ASP A 44 9.52 -4.14 -8.17
CA ASP A 44 8.97 -5.31 -8.86
C ASP A 44 7.43 -5.42 -8.86
N VAL A 45 6.71 -4.31 -8.72
CA VAL A 45 5.25 -4.31 -8.85
C VAL A 45 4.87 -4.52 -10.31
N ALA A 46 3.91 -5.41 -10.56
CA ALA A 46 3.48 -5.75 -11.92
C ALA A 46 2.99 -4.51 -12.70
N LEU A 47 3.44 -4.36 -13.94
CA LEU A 47 3.17 -3.20 -14.78
C LEU A 47 1.66 -2.88 -14.94
N ALA A 48 0.82 -3.91 -15.03
CA ALA A 48 -0.64 -3.73 -15.14
C ALA A 48 -1.20 -3.05 -13.88
N VAL A 49 -0.77 -3.49 -12.69
CA VAL A 49 -1.16 -2.91 -11.40
C VAL A 49 -0.67 -1.47 -11.29
N VAL A 50 0.59 -1.21 -11.66
CA VAL A 50 1.17 0.15 -11.62
C VAL A 50 0.41 1.10 -12.55
N LYS A 51 0.02 0.65 -13.75
CA LYS A 51 -0.76 1.48 -14.69
C LYS A 51 -2.13 1.85 -14.12
N GLU A 52 -2.86 0.88 -13.60
CA GLU A 52 -4.19 1.10 -13.01
C GLU A 52 -4.09 2.06 -11.81
N PHE A 53 -3.17 1.78 -10.90
CA PHE A 53 -2.92 2.60 -9.73
C PHE A 53 -2.61 4.06 -10.08
N THR A 54 -1.63 4.27 -10.96
CA THR A 54 -1.20 5.62 -11.33
C THR A 54 -2.28 6.40 -12.07
N ALA A 55 -3.13 5.72 -12.85
CA ALA A 55 -4.27 6.34 -13.50
C ALA A 55 -5.30 6.84 -12.48
N LYS A 56 -5.66 6.01 -11.49
CA LYS A 56 -6.59 6.38 -10.41
C LYS A 56 -6.05 7.53 -9.54
N VAL A 57 -4.79 7.44 -9.13
CA VAL A 57 -4.14 8.50 -8.35
C VAL A 57 -4.14 9.82 -9.13
N ARG A 58 -3.79 9.79 -10.41
CA ARG A 58 -3.78 10.99 -11.25
C ARG A 58 -5.16 11.62 -11.38
N GLU A 59 -6.18 10.80 -11.68
CA GLU A 59 -7.56 11.26 -11.83
C GLU A 59 -8.05 11.96 -10.55
N ARG A 60 -7.89 11.34 -9.40
CA ARG A 60 -8.28 11.90 -8.10
C ARG A 60 -7.45 13.14 -7.73
N ALA A 61 -6.14 13.12 -7.99
CA ALA A 61 -5.26 14.23 -7.67
C ALA A 61 -5.51 15.49 -8.51
N LEU A 62 -6.10 15.35 -9.69
CA LEU A 62 -6.54 16.48 -10.53
C LEU A 62 -7.99 16.91 -10.27
N GLY A 63 -8.69 16.18 -9.41
CA GLY A 63 -10.10 16.44 -9.09
C GLY A 63 -10.32 17.55 -8.07
N ASP A 64 -11.60 17.81 -7.80
CA ASP A 64 -12.06 18.82 -6.83
C ASP A 64 -11.59 18.53 -5.41
N GLU A 65 -11.38 17.29 -5.07
CA GLU A 65 -10.90 16.82 -3.78
C GLU A 65 -9.56 17.47 -3.37
N VAL A 66 -8.66 17.64 -4.34
CA VAL A 66 -7.36 18.27 -4.12
C VAL A 66 -7.40 19.77 -4.35
N SER A 67 -8.10 20.23 -5.40
CA SER A 67 -8.15 21.65 -5.77
C SER A 67 -8.82 22.52 -4.72
N LYS A 68 -9.77 21.97 -3.96
CA LYS A 68 -10.50 22.64 -2.87
C LYS A 68 -9.92 22.37 -1.48
N ALA A 69 -8.89 21.53 -1.37
CA ALA A 69 -8.30 21.18 -0.09
C ALA A 69 -7.49 22.34 0.50
N LEU A 70 -7.54 22.48 1.82
CA LEU A 70 -6.70 23.42 2.57
C LEU A 70 -5.20 23.08 2.44
N ASN A 71 -4.89 21.79 2.31
CA ASN A 71 -3.54 21.30 2.08
C ASN A 71 -3.54 20.29 0.91
N PRO A 72 -3.39 20.76 -0.33
CA PRO A 72 -3.44 19.91 -1.52
C PRO A 72 -2.39 18.78 -1.50
N ALA A 73 -1.18 19.06 -1.04
CA ALA A 73 -0.12 18.05 -0.97
C ALA A 73 -0.48 16.90 0.00
N GLN A 74 -1.05 17.23 1.15
CA GLN A 74 -1.50 16.22 2.11
C GLN A 74 -2.65 15.39 1.55
N GLN A 75 -3.56 16.01 0.81
CA GLN A 75 -4.66 15.31 0.16
C GLN A 75 -4.15 14.32 -0.89
N VAL A 76 -3.14 14.67 -1.69
CA VAL A 76 -2.52 13.73 -2.64
C VAL A 76 -1.88 12.54 -1.89
N VAL A 77 -1.20 12.78 -0.76
CA VAL A 77 -0.64 11.70 0.05
C VAL A 77 -1.73 10.75 0.55
N GLN A 78 -2.87 11.30 0.99
CA GLN A 78 -4.01 10.51 1.43
C GLN A 78 -4.58 9.66 0.29
N ILE A 79 -4.78 10.24 -0.90
CA ILE A 79 -5.23 9.54 -2.10
C ILE A 79 -4.31 8.36 -2.43
N VAL A 80 -2.99 8.59 -2.43
CA VAL A 80 -2.01 7.52 -2.69
C VAL A 80 -2.13 6.40 -1.65
N ASN A 81 -2.27 6.74 -0.37
CA ASN A 81 -2.45 5.75 0.69
C ASN A 81 -3.73 4.93 0.50
N GLU A 82 -4.85 5.57 0.21
CA GLU A 82 -6.13 4.90 -0.02
C GLU A 82 -6.05 3.94 -1.22
N GLU A 83 -5.47 4.38 -2.33
CA GLU A 83 -5.30 3.53 -3.52
C GLU A 83 -4.33 2.36 -3.27
N LEU A 84 -3.28 2.55 -2.45
CA LEU A 84 -2.40 1.45 -2.03
C LEU A 84 -3.15 0.43 -1.18
N VAL A 85 -3.99 0.87 -0.24
CA VAL A 85 -4.84 -0.02 0.57
C VAL A 85 -5.78 -0.82 -0.32
N GLN A 86 -6.38 -0.21 -1.34
CA GLN A 86 -7.27 -0.89 -2.29
C GLN A 86 -6.53 -1.99 -3.09
N ILE A 87 -5.32 -1.71 -3.57
CA ILE A 87 -4.48 -2.71 -4.27
C ILE A 87 -4.16 -3.90 -3.36
N LEU A 88 -3.90 -3.64 -2.09
CA LEU A 88 -3.59 -4.68 -1.10
C LEU A 88 -4.81 -5.48 -0.64
N GLY A 89 -6.00 -5.18 -1.19
CA GLY A 89 -7.22 -5.92 -0.94
C GLY A 89 -8.30 -5.16 -0.14
N GLY A 90 -8.05 -3.89 0.22
CA GLY A 90 -9.01 -3.01 0.89
C GLY A 90 -9.27 -3.42 2.33
N GLU A 91 -10.32 -4.20 2.56
CA GLU A 91 -10.71 -4.64 3.88
C GLU A 91 -9.88 -5.81 4.41
N GLN A 92 -9.69 -5.85 5.72
CA GLN A 92 -9.02 -6.96 6.39
C GLN A 92 -9.86 -8.23 6.26
N ARG A 93 -9.32 -9.24 5.59
CA ARG A 93 -9.94 -10.57 5.52
C ARG A 93 -9.66 -11.33 6.81
N ARG A 94 -10.74 -11.78 7.46
CA ARG A 94 -10.62 -12.69 8.61
C ARG A 94 -10.29 -14.11 8.14
N LEU A 95 -9.65 -14.88 9.00
CA LEU A 95 -9.44 -16.30 8.77
C LEU A 95 -10.80 -17.01 8.65
N GLN A 96 -10.91 -17.87 7.66
CA GLN A 96 -12.10 -18.72 7.49
C GLN A 96 -11.78 -20.09 8.05
N PHE A 97 -12.59 -20.53 9.00
CA PHE A 97 -12.45 -21.85 9.62
C PHE A 97 -13.30 -22.86 8.85
N ALA A 98 -12.81 -24.10 8.76
CA ALA A 98 -13.55 -25.21 8.19
C ALA A 98 -14.82 -25.48 9.00
N LYS A 99 -15.90 -25.84 8.32
CA LYS A 99 -17.16 -26.23 8.97
C LYS A 99 -17.02 -27.54 9.80
N THR A 100 -16.05 -28.36 9.41
CA THR A 100 -15.73 -29.65 10.08
C THR A 100 -14.24 -29.58 10.47
N ALA A 101 -13.96 -29.89 11.73
CA ALA A 101 -12.57 -29.91 12.22
C ALA A 101 -11.76 -31.04 11.56
N PRO A 102 -10.44 -30.85 11.38
CA PRO A 102 -9.64 -29.65 11.74
C PRO A 102 -9.62 -28.59 10.61
N THR A 103 -9.39 -27.34 10.99
CA THR A 103 -8.97 -26.32 10.03
C THR A 103 -7.46 -26.42 9.81
N VAL A 104 -7.02 -26.58 8.58
CA VAL A 104 -5.59 -26.64 8.24
C VAL A 104 -5.18 -25.34 7.60
N ILE A 105 -4.18 -24.65 8.19
CA ILE A 105 -3.59 -23.41 7.68
C ILE A 105 -2.16 -23.70 7.26
N MET A 106 -1.86 -23.53 5.95
CA MET A 106 -0.52 -23.72 5.41
C MET A 106 0.19 -22.36 5.27
N LEU A 107 1.36 -22.21 5.88
CA LEU A 107 2.22 -21.05 5.70
C LEU A 107 3.27 -21.35 4.63
N ALA A 108 3.21 -20.64 3.52
CA ALA A 108 4.16 -20.73 2.42
C ALA A 108 5.08 -19.50 2.35
N GLY A 109 6.34 -19.71 1.94
CA GLY A 109 7.31 -18.63 1.77
C GLY A 109 8.75 -19.15 1.74
N LEU A 110 9.68 -18.28 1.34
CA LEU A 110 11.10 -18.58 1.28
C LEU A 110 11.69 -18.75 2.69
N GLN A 111 12.88 -19.35 2.74
CA GLN A 111 13.64 -19.46 3.99
C GLN A 111 13.93 -18.05 4.56
N GLY A 112 13.77 -17.87 5.86
CA GLY A 112 13.95 -16.57 6.52
C GLY A 112 12.80 -15.57 6.37
N SER A 113 11.69 -15.93 5.71
CA SER A 113 10.51 -15.06 5.55
C SER A 113 9.65 -14.89 6.81
N GLY A 114 10.05 -15.47 7.94
CA GLY A 114 9.35 -15.31 9.22
C GLY A 114 8.17 -16.26 9.44
N LYS A 115 8.01 -17.33 8.66
CA LYS A 115 6.91 -18.31 8.79
C LYS A 115 6.75 -18.86 10.20
N THR A 116 7.84 -19.33 10.82
CA THR A 116 7.83 -19.90 12.18
C THR A 116 7.41 -18.86 13.22
N THR A 117 7.95 -17.64 13.12
CA THR A 117 7.58 -16.53 14.00
C THR A 117 6.11 -16.15 13.82
N PHE A 118 5.64 -16.11 12.58
CA PHE A 118 4.23 -15.82 12.27
C PHE A 118 3.31 -16.94 12.80
N ALA A 119 3.68 -18.21 12.63
CA ALA A 119 2.92 -19.34 13.16
C ALA A 119 2.72 -19.24 14.67
N GLY A 120 3.80 -18.95 15.42
CA GLY A 120 3.71 -18.80 16.86
C GLY A 120 2.83 -17.62 17.31
N LYS A 121 2.91 -16.48 16.60
CA LYS A 121 2.06 -15.33 16.88
C LYS A 121 0.60 -15.60 16.55
N LEU A 122 0.34 -16.26 15.40
CA LEU A 122 -1.00 -16.64 14.99
C LEU A 122 -1.62 -17.63 15.97
N ALA A 123 -0.87 -18.66 16.37
CA ALA A 123 -1.34 -19.64 17.35
C ALA A 123 -1.76 -18.97 18.68
N LYS A 124 -0.93 -18.06 19.19
CA LYS A 124 -1.23 -17.29 20.41
C LYS A 124 -2.49 -16.44 20.26
N GLN A 125 -2.68 -15.82 19.11
CA GLN A 125 -3.88 -15.05 18.83
C GLN A 125 -5.12 -15.93 18.80
N LEU A 126 -5.07 -17.05 18.05
CA LEU A 126 -6.19 -17.99 17.94
C LEU A 126 -6.56 -18.60 19.30
N GLU A 127 -5.57 -18.95 20.12
CA GLU A 127 -5.81 -19.40 21.49
C GLU A 127 -6.54 -18.33 22.31
N SER A 128 -6.14 -17.05 22.20
CA SER A 128 -6.85 -15.95 22.89
C SER A 128 -8.28 -15.72 22.40
N GLU A 129 -8.58 -16.13 21.17
CA GLU A 129 -9.92 -16.10 20.56
C GLU A 129 -10.75 -17.38 20.88
N GLY A 130 -10.17 -18.32 21.64
CA GLY A 130 -10.84 -19.55 22.08
C GLY A 130 -10.75 -20.72 21.09
N HIS A 131 -9.85 -20.66 20.10
CA HIS A 131 -9.55 -21.77 19.21
C HIS A 131 -8.44 -22.66 19.80
N THR A 132 -8.58 -23.97 19.68
CA THR A 132 -7.60 -24.99 20.15
C THR A 132 -7.01 -25.75 18.98
#